data_218f60af4707bd8c30a924159b155185
#
_entry.id   218f60af4707bd8c30a924159b155185
#
_cell.length_a   1.000
_cell.length_b   1.000
_cell.length_c   1.000
_cell.angle_alpha   90.00
_cell.angle_beta   90.00
_cell.angle_gamma   90.00
#
_symmetry.space_group_name_H-M   'P 1'
#
loop_
_entity.id
_entity.type
_entity.pdbx_description
1 polymer ?
#
loop_
_entity_poly.entity_id
_entity_poly.type
_entity_poly.pdbx_seq_one_letter_code
_entity_poly.pdbx_strand_id
1 'polypeptide(L)'
;MRGRPSPWGLRCKMRRGPLWAATGVVAAVFVLTTTPSAQQTGLTAAPEIARVYDTILDARFEQVAPLLAQTCTPAPTSAPAEVCQLLDLVSLWWQIQLDPYNRSRDVTFRTRAETIVEAMEAWTAREPTRAEAWFYLGGAYGARAQWRVLRGERVAAARDGKRIKEALEQALMLDPGLQDAWFGIGLYHYYADVAPAAAKLLRFLLLLPGGDKVTGMQEMTRARNGGQLLRDEADYQLHLIDLWYEKQPKRALDLVRGLRDRHQRNPHFQQVIAEIEDAYLHDTAASLRSWQLLLDAARAARVAEPGLAETRARLGIALQLDRTCDAAAIDHLRSVITAAPPAPYGALAQAHLQLAHVLDRRGQRNDASAEYRAAIATAPVGDPQQIASRARAAMRSTPSRVVCAS
;
A
#
# COMPACT_ATOMS: atom_id res chain seq x y z
N MET A 1 -66.92 22.89 23.17
CA MET A 1 -67.64 22.63 24.45
C MET A 1 -66.57 22.45 25.50
N ARG A 2 -66.42 23.45 26.35
CA ARG A 2 -66.71 23.47 27.81
C ARG A 2 -66.00 22.30 28.56
N GLY A 3 -65.15 22.40 29.61
CA GLY A 3 -64.91 23.52 30.50
C GLY A 3 -63.89 23.06 31.57
N ARG A 4 -63.24 24.01 32.16
CA ARG A 4 -62.45 23.97 33.43
C ARG A 4 -63.34 23.57 34.63
N PRO A 5 -62.83 23.39 35.88
CA PRO A 5 -61.74 24.12 36.57
C PRO A 5 -60.93 23.30 37.65
N SER A 6 -59.89 23.99 38.17
CA SER A 6 -59.24 23.73 39.46
C SER A 6 -60.19 24.00 40.63
N PRO A 7 -59.94 23.77 41.97
CA PRO A 7 -58.92 24.51 42.72
C PRO A 7 -58.38 23.85 44.04
N TRP A 8 -57.69 24.75 44.79
CA TRP A 8 -57.38 24.81 46.23
C TRP A 8 -56.04 24.13 46.62
N GLY A 9 -55.04 24.74 47.14
CA GLY A 9 -54.95 25.97 47.97
C GLY A 9 -55.04 25.67 49.47
N LEU A 10 -53.91 25.66 50.17
CA LEU A 10 -53.90 25.98 51.61
C LEU A 10 -52.51 26.42 52.08
N ARG A 11 -52.59 27.54 52.73
CA ARG A 11 -51.51 28.30 53.36
C ARG A 11 -51.19 27.83 54.80
N CYS A 12 -49.94 28.16 55.21
CA CYS A 12 -49.57 28.73 56.50
C CYS A 12 -49.37 27.83 57.73
N LYS A 13 -48.20 27.80 58.29
CA LYS A 13 -47.94 28.65 59.50
C LYS A 13 -46.48 28.53 59.95
N MET A 14 -45.87 29.71 60.15
CA MET A 14 -44.60 29.86 60.91
C MET A 14 -44.85 29.46 62.37
N ARG A 15 -43.86 28.77 62.95
CA ARG A 15 -43.60 28.81 64.41
C ARG A 15 -42.13 29.04 64.67
N ARG A 16 -41.87 30.09 65.42
CA ARG A 16 -40.53 30.49 65.93
C ARG A 16 -40.21 29.66 67.20
N GLY A 17 -38.87 29.31 67.30
CA GLY A 17 -38.06 29.21 68.50
C GLY A 17 -37.50 27.83 68.82
N PRO A 18 -36.41 27.70 69.61
CA PRO A 18 -35.36 28.69 69.90
C PRO A 18 -33.94 28.18 69.54
N LEU A 19 -32.97 29.08 69.64
CA LEU A 19 -31.55 28.92 69.54
C LEU A 19 -30.98 27.76 70.39
N TRP A 20 -30.23 26.83 69.74
CA TRP A 20 -29.17 26.08 70.41
C TRP A 20 -27.90 26.18 69.53
N ALA A 21 -26.81 26.62 70.19
CA ALA A 21 -25.47 26.67 69.64
C ALA A 21 -24.98 25.24 69.42
N ALA A 22 -24.50 24.95 68.18
CA ALA A 22 -23.78 23.72 67.90
C ALA A 22 -22.55 24.10 67.03
N THR A 23 -21.43 23.81 67.60
CA THR A 23 -20.05 23.87 67.10
C THR A 23 -19.94 23.43 65.64
N GLY A 24 -19.36 24.33 64.83
CA GLY A 24 -19.05 24.10 63.43
C GLY A 24 -17.94 23.06 63.25
N VAL A 25 -18.27 21.94 62.63
CA VAL A 25 -17.31 21.08 61.96
C VAL A 25 -17.28 21.55 60.48
N VAL A 26 -16.22 22.26 60.10
CA VAL A 26 -15.92 22.61 58.71
C VAL A 26 -15.43 21.33 58.06
N ALA A 27 -16.36 20.60 57.37
CA ALA A 27 -16.00 19.56 56.44
C ALA A 27 -15.42 20.24 55.18
N ALA A 28 -14.11 20.25 55.04
CA ALA A 28 -13.45 20.64 53.81
C ALA A 28 -13.77 19.61 52.72
N VAL A 29 -14.74 19.91 51.88
CA VAL A 29 -15.01 19.17 50.67
C VAL A 29 -13.86 19.43 49.70
N PHE A 30 -12.83 18.55 49.67
CA PHE A 30 -11.88 18.51 48.60
C PHE A 30 -12.62 18.15 47.32
N VAL A 31 -13.03 19.15 46.55
CA VAL A 31 -13.40 19.00 45.16
C VAL A 31 -12.11 18.61 44.41
N LEU A 32 -11.90 17.32 44.22
CA LEU A 32 -10.93 16.82 43.25
C LEU A 32 -11.37 17.34 41.89
N THR A 33 -10.89 18.50 41.49
CA THR A 33 -10.93 18.95 40.12
C THR A 33 -10.05 18.00 39.31
N THR A 34 -10.64 16.92 38.78
CA THR A 34 -10.04 16.19 37.70
C THR A 34 -9.97 17.18 36.54
N THR A 35 -8.80 17.78 36.35
CA THR A 35 -8.49 18.49 35.10
C THR A 35 -8.76 17.47 33.97
N PRO A 36 -9.65 17.75 33.03
CA PRO A 36 -9.77 16.89 31.87
C PRO A 36 -8.37 16.83 31.25
N SER A 37 -7.79 15.65 31.15
CA SER A 37 -6.59 15.43 30.34
C SER A 37 -6.90 16.03 28.99
N ALA A 38 -6.13 17.03 28.57
CA ALA A 38 -6.27 17.59 27.23
C ALA A 38 -6.17 16.41 26.25
N GLN A 39 -7.24 16.16 25.55
CA GLN A 39 -7.31 15.08 24.58
C GLN A 39 -6.21 15.36 23.56
N GLN A 40 -5.22 14.48 23.49
CA GLN A 40 -4.08 14.66 22.61
C GLN A 40 -4.60 14.54 21.16
N THR A 41 -4.68 15.66 20.45
CA THR A 41 -5.11 15.73 19.06
C THR A 41 -3.90 15.60 18.14
N GLY A 42 -4.12 14.95 16.97
CA GLY A 42 -3.07 14.71 15.99
C GLY A 42 -2.19 13.50 16.29
N LEU A 43 -1.13 13.35 15.50
CA LEU A 43 -0.19 12.24 15.57
C LEU A 43 1.07 12.63 16.36
N THR A 44 1.46 11.82 17.31
CA THR A 44 2.69 12.01 18.09
C THR A 44 3.91 11.83 17.19
N ALA A 45 4.86 12.76 17.24
CA ALA A 45 6.08 12.72 16.43
C ALA A 45 5.82 12.61 14.90
N ALA A 46 4.73 13.22 14.41
CA ALA A 46 4.34 13.13 13.01
C ALA A 46 5.47 13.50 12.02
N PRO A 47 6.29 14.55 12.23
CA PRO A 47 7.40 14.89 11.32
C PRO A 47 8.49 13.80 11.28
N GLU A 48 8.81 13.20 12.43
CA GLU A 48 9.79 12.12 12.54
C GLU A 48 9.29 10.84 11.88
N ILE A 49 8.02 10.50 12.09
CA ILE A 49 7.33 9.36 11.45
C ILE A 49 7.27 9.56 9.94
N ALA A 50 6.91 10.76 9.47
CA ALA A 50 6.90 11.09 8.04
C ALA A 50 8.28 10.90 7.42
N ARG A 51 9.37 11.33 8.09
CA ARG A 51 10.74 11.13 7.62
C ARG A 51 11.10 9.64 7.50
N VAL A 52 10.68 8.79 8.46
CA VAL A 52 10.86 7.34 8.36
C VAL A 52 10.10 6.80 7.14
N TYR A 53 8.85 7.23 6.97
CA TYR A 53 8.01 6.78 5.87
C TYR A 53 8.57 7.20 4.51
N ASP A 54 9.05 8.44 4.37
CA ASP A 54 9.73 8.93 3.16
C ASP A 54 11.02 8.12 2.86
N THR A 55 11.77 7.76 3.91
CA THR A 55 12.96 6.90 3.78
C THR A 55 12.60 5.51 3.25
N ILE A 56 11.47 4.95 3.69
CA ILE A 56 10.94 3.67 3.19
C ILE A 56 10.52 3.80 1.72
N LEU A 57 9.76 4.84 1.38
CA LEU A 57 9.30 5.08 0.02
C LEU A 57 10.44 5.36 -0.96
N ASP A 58 11.51 6.00 -0.50
CA ASP A 58 12.74 6.20 -1.28
C ASP A 58 13.64 4.94 -1.34
N ALA A 59 13.14 3.81 -0.78
CA ALA A 59 13.81 2.51 -0.73
C ALA A 59 15.21 2.52 -0.09
N ARG A 60 15.45 3.42 0.89
CA ARG A 60 16.66 3.44 1.71
C ARG A 60 16.52 2.51 2.91
N PHE A 61 16.22 1.24 2.65
CA PHE A 61 15.87 0.27 3.68
C PHE A 61 16.95 0.08 4.74
N GLU A 62 18.21 0.25 4.37
CA GLU A 62 19.36 0.19 5.29
C GLU A 62 19.36 1.31 6.34
N GLN A 63 18.68 2.43 6.06
CA GLN A 63 18.58 3.57 6.95
C GLN A 63 17.36 3.53 7.87
N VAL A 64 16.40 2.63 7.60
CA VAL A 64 15.13 2.56 8.34
C VAL A 64 15.37 2.16 9.80
N ALA A 65 16.10 1.08 10.06
CA ALA A 65 16.34 0.61 11.42
C ALA A 65 17.09 1.63 12.31
N PRO A 66 18.20 2.27 11.85
CA PRO A 66 18.83 3.35 12.61
C PRO A 66 17.90 4.53 12.86
N LEU A 67 17.09 4.92 11.88
CA LEU A 67 16.17 6.04 12.02
C LEU A 67 15.01 5.73 12.97
N LEU A 68 14.47 4.52 12.93
CA LEU A 68 13.49 4.05 13.91
C LEU A 68 14.06 4.04 15.32
N ALA A 69 15.31 3.60 15.51
CA ALA A 69 15.95 3.63 16.84
C ALA A 69 16.03 5.05 17.41
N GLN A 70 16.22 6.07 16.57
CA GLN A 70 16.23 7.47 17.00
C GLN A 70 14.82 7.99 17.28
N THR A 71 13.85 7.70 16.41
CA THR A 71 12.47 8.18 16.48
C THR A 71 11.71 7.56 17.66
N CYS A 72 12.05 6.32 18.04
CA CYS A 72 11.35 5.50 19.02
C CYS A 72 12.08 5.41 20.37
N THR A 73 13.14 6.18 20.58
CA THR A 73 13.81 6.25 21.88
C THR A 73 12.85 6.83 22.93
N PRO A 74 12.66 6.19 24.09
CA PRO A 74 11.71 6.64 25.09
C PRO A 74 11.98 8.09 25.52
N ALA A 75 11.12 9.00 25.12
CA ALA A 75 11.07 10.39 25.53
C ALA A 75 9.62 10.86 25.49
N PRO A 76 9.22 11.91 26.21
CA PRO A 76 7.82 12.36 26.24
C PRO A 76 7.21 12.68 24.88
N THR A 77 8.03 13.02 23.89
CA THR A 77 7.63 13.40 22.52
C THR A 77 7.98 12.37 21.46
N SER A 78 8.48 11.20 21.84
CA SER A 78 8.87 10.15 20.89
C SER A 78 7.65 9.44 20.31
N ALA A 79 7.85 8.84 19.13
CA ALA A 79 6.82 8.01 18.51
C ALA A 79 6.50 6.80 19.41
N PRO A 80 5.22 6.39 19.48
CA PRO A 80 4.83 5.18 20.18
C PRO A 80 5.54 3.93 19.63
N ALA A 81 5.91 3.00 20.51
CA ALA A 81 6.65 1.79 20.12
C ALA A 81 5.88 0.95 19.09
N GLU A 82 4.57 0.90 19.19
CA GLU A 82 3.68 0.20 18.27
C GLU A 82 3.77 0.80 16.85
N VAL A 83 3.85 2.13 16.73
CA VAL A 83 4.00 2.84 15.45
C VAL A 83 5.34 2.49 14.80
N CYS A 84 6.39 2.38 15.60
CA CYS A 84 7.71 2.03 15.12
C CYS A 84 7.76 0.59 14.56
N GLN A 85 7.08 -0.34 15.22
CA GLN A 85 6.93 -1.71 14.72
C GLN A 85 6.11 -1.75 13.42
N LEU A 86 5.08 -0.92 13.29
CA LEU A 86 4.32 -0.80 12.06
C LEU A 86 5.18 -0.28 10.91
N LEU A 87 6.00 0.74 11.13
CA LEU A 87 6.89 1.28 10.10
C LEU A 87 7.95 0.25 9.65
N ASP A 88 8.46 -0.58 10.57
CA ASP A 88 9.34 -1.70 10.20
C ASP A 88 8.61 -2.73 9.31
N LEU A 89 7.34 -3.03 9.61
CA LEU A 89 6.50 -3.88 8.75
C LEU A 89 6.25 -3.24 7.37
N VAL A 90 5.98 -1.93 7.32
CA VAL A 90 5.79 -1.19 6.06
C VAL A 90 7.09 -1.18 5.24
N SER A 91 8.25 -1.08 5.89
CA SER A 91 9.55 -1.25 5.21
C SER A 91 9.69 -2.63 4.57
N LEU A 92 9.32 -3.69 5.29
CA LEU A 92 9.33 -5.06 4.74
C LEU A 92 8.33 -5.22 3.59
N TRP A 93 7.16 -4.57 3.67
CA TRP A 93 6.18 -4.54 2.58
C TRP A 93 6.76 -3.93 1.30
N TRP A 94 7.41 -2.78 1.38
CA TRP A 94 8.03 -2.14 0.22
C TRP A 94 9.20 -2.95 -0.36
N GLN A 95 9.96 -3.69 0.47
CA GLN A 95 10.95 -4.65 -0.01
C GLN A 95 10.31 -5.81 -0.79
N ILE A 96 9.11 -6.28 -0.35
CA ILE A 96 8.34 -7.28 -1.10
C ILE A 96 7.84 -6.69 -2.43
N GLN A 97 7.42 -5.44 -2.46
CA GLN A 97 6.96 -4.76 -3.67
C GLN A 97 8.05 -4.63 -4.74
N LEU A 98 9.32 -4.54 -4.35
CA LEU A 98 10.42 -4.55 -5.32
C LEU A 98 10.53 -5.89 -6.07
N ASP A 99 10.16 -7.02 -5.47
CA ASP A 99 10.14 -8.34 -6.13
C ASP A 99 8.94 -9.19 -5.66
N PRO A 100 7.72 -8.85 -6.14
CA PRO A 100 6.48 -9.39 -5.58
C PRO A 100 6.26 -10.88 -5.85
N TYR A 101 6.97 -11.48 -6.80
CA TYR A 101 6.93 -12.93 -7.04
C TYR A 101 7.85 -13.72 -6.12
N ASN A 102 8.83 -13.07 -5.51
CA ASN A 102 9.70 -13.70 -4.51
C ASN A 102 8.95 -13.84 -3.18
N ARG A 103 8.80 -15.08 -2.70
CA ARG A 103 8.06 -15.38 -1.48
C ARG A 103 8.95 -15.60 -0.25
N SER A 104 10.24 -15.38 -0.36
CA SER A 104 11.19 -15.62 0.74
C SER A 104 10.88 -14.83 2.01
N ARG A 105 10.26 -13.65 1.87
CA ARG A 105 9.87 -12.76 2.98
C ARG A 105 8.45 -13.02 3.52
N ASP A 106 7.66 -13.90 2.90
CA ASP A 106 6.24 -14.07 3.22
C ASP A 106 5.99 -14.53 4.65
N VAL A 107 6.76 -15.51 5.14
CA VAL A 107 6.61 -16.03 6.51
C VAL A 107 6.90 -14.92 7.52
N THR A 108 8.02 -14.22 7.33
CA THR A 108 8.41 -13.10 8.21
C THR A 108 7.37 -11.99 8.20
N PHE A 109 6.89 -11.60 7.01
CA PHE A 109 5.87 -10.57 6.90
C PHE A 109 4.58 -10.95 7.63
N ARG A 110 4.07 -12.16 7.38
CA ARG A 110 2.83 -12.65 7.99
C ARG A 110 2.92 -12.66 9.51
N THR A 111 3.99 -13.27 10.06
CA THR A 111 4.18 -13.34 11.52
C THR A 111 4.25 -11.95 12.13
N ARG A 112 5.05 -11.04 11.55
CA ARG A 112 5.14 -9.65 12.06
C ARG A 112 3.81 -8.91 11.94
N ALA A 113 3.08 -9.07 10.83
CA ALA A 113 1.78 -8.42 10.63
C ALA A 113 0.74 -8.88 11.66
N GLU A 114 0.73 -10.18 12.02
CA GLU A 114 -0.15 -10.71 13.06
C GLU A 114 0.22 -10.12 14.43
N THR A 115 1.49 -10.16 14.83
CA THR A 115 1.99 -9.59 16.10
C THR A 115 1.68 -8.09 16.22
N ILE A 116 1.87 -7.32 15.13
CA ILE A 116 1.63 -5.88 15.15
C ILE A 116 0.15 -5.56 15.27
N VAL A 117 -0.71 -6.31 14.57
CA VAL A 117 -2.16 -6.14 14.72
C VAL A 117 -2.59 -6.41 16.16
N GLU A 118 -2.10 -7.48 16.80
CA GLU A 118 -2.39 -7.77 18.21
C GLU A 118 -1.89 -6.65 19.14
N ALA A 119 -0.70 -6.11 18.91
CA ALA A 119 -0.16 -5.00 19.68
C ALA A 119 -1.00 -3.72 19.54
N MET A 120 -1.47 -3.41 18.31
CA MET A 120 -2.34 -2.26 18.05
C MET A 120 -3.74 -2.44 18.67
N GLU A 121 -4.32 -3.65 18.60
CA GLU A 121 -5.58 -3.96 19.28
C GLU A 121 -5.44 -3.80 20.81
N ALA A 122 -4.32 -4.26 21.38
CA ALA A 122 -4.03 -4.05 22.79
C ALA A 122 -3.83 -2.56 23.14
N TRP A 123 -3.23 -1.77 22.24
CA TRP A 123 -3.08 -0.34 22.45
C TRP A 123 -4.45 0.37 22.46
N THR A 124 -5.32 0.10 21.49
CA THR A 124 -6.68 0.68 21.47
C THR A 124 -7.51 0.26 22.69
N ALA A 125 -7.29 -0.94 23.22
CA ALA A 125 -7.95 -1.39 24.45
C ALA A 125 -7.43 -0.66 25.70
N ARG A 126 -6.14 -0.33 25.77
CA ARG A 126 -5.54 0.45 26.88
C ARG A 126 -5.94 1.93 26.83
N GLU A 127 -6.02 2.49 25.62
CA GLU A 127 -6.25 3.93 25.39
C GLU A 127 -7.42 4.15 24.41
N PRO A 128 -8.67 3.74 24.75
CA PRO A 128 -9.78 3.71 23.81
C PRO A 128 -10.22 5.09 23.29
N THR A 129 -9.81 6.16 23.97
CA THR A 129 -10.11 7.56 23.62
C THR A 129 -9.00 8.22 22.80
N ARG A 130 -7.90 7.50 22.49
CA ARG A 130 -6.78 8.03 21.73
C ARG A 130 -6.98 7.79 20.23
N ALA A 131 -7.31 8.83 19.48
CA ALA A 131 -7.57 8.76 18.03
C ALA A 131 -6.40 8.14 17.26
N GLU A 132 -5.17 8.49 17.64
CA GLU A 132 -3.92 8.00 17.05
C GLU A 132 -3.82 6.46 17.11
N ALA A 133 -4.20 5.83 18.22
CA ALA A 133 -4.15 4.36 18.37
C ALA A 133 -5.08 3.67 17.34
N TRP A 134 -6.28 4.19 17.16
CA TRP A 134 -7.23 3.69 16.18
C TRP A 134 -6.76 3.93 14.72
N PHE A 135 -6.14 5.08 14.46
CA PHE A 135 -5.55 5.37 13.14
C PHE A 135 -4.47 4.35 12.76
N TYR A 136 -3.52 4.10 13.64
CA TYR A 136 -2.45 3.15 13.36
C TYR A 136 -2.93 1.69 13.38
N LEU A 137 -3.97 1.35 14.14
CA LEU A 137 -4.65 0.03 14.00
C LEU A 137 -5.20 -0.14 12.58
N GLY A 138 -5.84 0.89 12.03
CA GLY A 138 -6.26 0.90 10.62
C GLY A 138 -5.10 0.69 9.66
N GLY A 139 -3.95 1.33 9.91
CA GLY A 139 -2.71 1.15 9.14
C GLY A 139 -2.15 -0.27 9.21
N ALA A 140 -2.17 -0.90 10.38
CA ALA A 140 -1.70 -2.28 10.56
C ALA A 140 -2.57 -3.28 9.78
N TYR A 141 -3.90 -3.15 9.86
CA TYR A 141 -4.80 -3.92 9.01
C TYR A 141 -4.57 -3.63 7.53
N GLY A 142 -4.27 -2.38 7.15
CA GLY A 142 -3.98 -1.95 5.79
C GLY A 142 -2.76 -2.66 5.20
N ALA A 143 -1.65 -2.65 5.91
CA ALA A 143 -0.42 -3.35 5.49
C ALA A 143 -0.66 -4.85 5.31
N ARG A 144 -1.38 -5.49 6.24
CA ARG A 144 -1.75 -6.91 6.15
C ARG A 144 -2.70 -7.18 4.99
N ALA A 145 -3.69 -6.32 4.75
CA ALA A 145 -4.64 -6.47 3.66
C ALA A 145 -3.97 -6.40 2.29
N GLN A 146 -3.04 -5.47 2.09
CA GLN A 146 -2.29 -5.33 0.83
C GLN A 146 -1.50 -6.62 0.52
N TRP A 147 -0.78 -7.17 1.51
CA TRP A 147 -0.07 -8.43 1.36
C TRP A 147 -1.02 -9.60 1.04
N ARG A 148 -2.17 -9.69 1.73
CA ARG A 148 -3.20 -10.70 1.45
C ARG A 148 -3.74 -10.61 0.03
N VAL A 149 -3.98 -9.40 -0.47
CA VAL A 149 -4.36 -9.18 -1.88
C VAL A 149 -3.28 -9.69 -2.82
N LEU A 150 -2.03 -9.35 -2.58
CA LEU A 150 -0.88 -9.81 -3.38
C LEU A 150 -0.77 -11.35 -3.40
N ARG A 151 -1.12 -12.02 -2.30
CA ARG A 151 -1.08 -13.49 -2.18
C ARG A 151 -2.37 -14.19 -2.56
N GLY A 152 -3.39 -13.45 -2.99
CA GLY A 152 -4.68 -14.00 -3.45
C GLY A 152 -5.64 -14.35 -2.32
N GLU A 153 -5.37 -13.97 -1.09
CA GLU A 153 -6.20 -14.21 0.10
C GLU A 153 -7.39 -13.23 0.19
N ARG A 154 -8.20 -13.17 -0.87
CA ARG A 154 -9.20 -12.12 -1.10
C ARG A 154 -10.23 -11.99 0.02
N VAL A 155 -10.70 -13.11 0.59
CA VAL A 155 -11.71 -13.09 1.68
C VAL A 155 -11.11 -12.53 2.98
N ALA A 156 -9.87 -12.92 3.29
CA ALA A 156 -9.17 -12.41 4.48
C ALA A 156 -8.86 -10.90 4.31
N ALA A 157 -8.43 -10.48 3.11
CA ALA A 157 -8.22 -9.07 2.78
C ALA A 157 -9.51 -8.23 2.90
N ALA A 158 -10.66 -8.77 2.46
CA ALA A 158 -11.95 -8.08 2.59
C ALA A 158 -12.38 -7.90 4.06
N ARG A 159 -12.09 -8.88 4.93
CA ARG A 159 -12.32 -8.76 6.37
C ARG A 159 -11.43 -7.69 7.01
N ASP A 160 -10.15 -7.63 6.62
CA ASP A 160 -9.26 -6.54 7.05
C ASP A 160 -9.78 -5.20 6.55
N GLY A 161 -10.27 -5.09 5.32
CA GLY A 161 -10.89 -3.88 4.79
C GLY A 161 -12.02 -3.34 5.66
N LYS A 162 -12.89 -4.23 6.17
CA LYS A 162 -13.93 -3.85 7.15
C LYS A 162 -13.32 -3.28 8.42
N ARG A 163 -12.31 -3.96 8.99
CA ARG A 163 -11.62 -3.53 10.22
C ARG A 163 -10.89 -2.20 10.05
N ILE A 164 -10.29 -1.97 8.87
CA ILE A 164 -9.70 -0.67 8.51
C ILE A 164 -10.75 0.43 8.64
N LYS A 165 -11.90 0.26 7.99
CA LYS A 165 -12.99 1.24 8.03
C LYS A 165 -13.45 1.51 9.46
N GLU A 166 -13.75 0.46 10.23
CA GLU A 166 -14.22 0.57 11.61
C GLU A 166 -13.21 1.30 12.52
N ALA A 167 -11.92 0.98 12.40
CA ALA A 167 -10.87 1.63 13.17
C ALA A 167 -10.69 3.11 12.80
N LEU A 168 -10.70 3.43 11.50
CA LEU A 168 -10.52 4.81 11.04
C LEU A 168 -11.75 5.69 11.29
N GLU A 169 -12.97 5.13 11.25
CA GLU A 169 -14.18 5.84 11.68
C GLU A 169 -14.11 6.17 13.17
N GLN A 170 -13.62 5.25 13.99
CA GLN A 170 -13.42 5.51 15.42
C GLN A 170 -12.35 6.59 15.63
N ALA A 171 -11.25 6.57 14.88
CA ALA A 171 -10.24 7.61 14.92
C ALA A 171 -10.83 9.00 14.60
N LEU A 172 -11.64 9.11 13.55
CA LEU A 172 -12.29 10.38 13.16
C LEU A 172 -13.40 10.84 14.12
N MET A 173 -14.07 9.91 14.81
CA MET A 173 -15.01 10.29 15.88
C MET A 173 -14.27 10.94 17.05
N LEU A 174 -13.05 10.48 17.35
CA LEU A 174 -12.23 11.00 18.44
C LEU A 174 -11.46 12.27 18.02
N ASP A 175 -10.96 12.32 16.79
CA ASP A 175 -10.27 13.48 16.22
C ASP A 175 -10.72 13.72 14.75
N PRO A 176 -11.72 14.56 14.52
CA PRO A 176 -12.19 14.91 13.17
C PRO A 176 -11.14 15.64 12.30
N GLY A 177 -10.05 16.12 12.92
CA GLY A 177 -8.93 16.80 12.26
C GLY A 177 -7.94 15.86 11.60
N LEU A 178 -7.99 14.56 11.88
CA LEU A 178 -7.04 13.55 11.39
C LEU A 178 -7.28 13.21 9.91
N GLN A 179 -6.71 14.05 9.02
CA GLN A 179 -6.98 13.98 7.57
C GLN A 179 -6.50 12.67 6.93
N ASP A 180 -5.41 12.09 7.41
CA ASP A 180 -4.86 10.82 6.90
C ASP A 180 -5.83 9.65 7.03
N ALA A 181 -6.73 9.68 8.03
CA ALA A 181 -7.72 8.61 8.23
C ALA A 181 -8.71 8.48 7.05
N TRP A 182 -8.97 9.55 6.32
CA TRP A 182 -9.82 9.52 5.13
C TRP A 182 -9.26 8.67 3.99
N PHE A 183 -7.96 8.41 3.97
CA PHE A 183 -7.36 7.57 2.95
C PHE A 183 -7.91 6.13 2.96
N GLY A 184 -7.85 5.45 4.09
CA GLY A 184 -8.31 4.06 4.20
C GLY A 184 -9.83 3.92 4.10
N ILE A 185 -10.59 4.90 4.62
CA ILE A 185 -12.05 4.96 4.45
C ILE A 185 -12.40 5.12 2.97
N GLY A 186 -11.73 6.02 2.29
CA GLY A 186 -11.90 6.25 0.86
C GLY A 186 -11.59 5.02 0.01
N LEU A 187 -10.51 4.31 0.33
CA LEU A 187 -10.20 3.02 -0.32
C LEU A 187 -11.32 2.01 -0.12
N TYR A 188 -11.85 1.89 1.11
CA TYR A 188 -12.96 0.98 1.38
C TYR A 188 -14.20 1.34 0.56
N HIS A 189 -14.65 2.60 0.60
CA HIS A 189 -15.83 3.06 -0.14
C HIS A 189 -15.67 2.82 -1.64
N TYR A 190 -14.49 3.12 -2.19
CA TYR A 190 -14.22 2.92 -3.60
C TYR A 190 -14.27 1.44 -4.00
N TYR A 191 -13.48 0.59 -3.36
CA TYR A 191 -13.40 -0.83 -3.72
C TYR A 191 -14.67 -1.61 -3.39
N ALA A 192 -15.41 -1.21 -2.37
CA ALA A 192 -16.71 -1.80 -2.07
C ALA A 192 -17.74 -1.51 -3.16
N ASP A 193 -17.67 -0.37 -3.85
CA ASP A 193 -18.57 -0.03 -4.94
C ASP A 193 -18.17 -0.70 -6.27
N VAL A 194 -16.88 -0.67 -6.64
CA VAL A 194 -16.43 -1.23 -7.92
C VAL A 194 -16.31 -2.76 -7.91
N ALA A 195 -16.56 -3.40 -6.77
CA ALA A 195 -16.49 -4.85 -6.64
C ALA A 195 -17.42 -5.58 -7.63
N PRO A 196 -17.00 -6.71 -8.24
CA PRO A 196 -17.85 -7.52 -9.11
C PRO A 196 -19.14 -7.99 -8.40
N ALA A 197 -20.21 -8.25 -9.17
CA ALA A 197 -21.51 -8.64 -8.61
C ALA A 197 -21.44 -9.82 -7.63
N ALA A 198 -20.63 -10.85 -7.93
CA ALA A 198 -20.42 -11.98 -7.03
C ALA A 198 -19.77 -11.55 -5.69
N ALA A 199 -18.84 -10.62 -5.72
CA ALA A 199 -18.22 -10.07 -4.51
C ALA A 199 -19.20 -9.15 -3.75
N LYS A 200 -20.07 -8.41 -4.45
CA LYS A 200 -21.15 -7.63 -3.83
C LYS A 200 -22.15 -8.53 -3.11
N LEU A 201 -22.51 -9.68 -3.70
CA LEU A 201 -23.36 -10.69 -3.07
C LEU A 201 -22.69 -11.28 -1.82
N LEU A 202 -21.41 -11.68 -1.92
CA LEU A 202 -20.66 -12.19 -0.78
C LEU A 202 -20.55 -11.15 0.34
N ARG A 203 -20.33 -9.88 -0.01
CA ARG A 203 -20.32 -8.75 0.92
C ARG A 203 -21.66 -8.65 1.67
N PHE A 204 -22.78 -8.74 0.98
CA PHE A 204 -24.11 -8.75 1.60
C PHE A 204 -24.28 -9.90 2.59
N LEU A 205 -23.88 -11.12 2.21
CA LEU A 205 -23.93 -12.30 3.07
C LEU A 205 -23.03 -12.18 4.31
N LEU A 206 -21.92 -11.46 4.20
CA LEU A 206 -20.98 -11.21 5.31
C LEU A 206 -21.31 -9.94 6.10
N LEU A 207 -22.45 -9.28 5.84
CA LEU A 207 -22.87 -8.04 6.45
C LEU A 207 -21.80 -6.92 6.38
N LEU A 208 -21.05 -6.89 5.28
CA LEU A 208 -20.07 -5.84 5.04
C LEU A 208 -20.78 -4.60 4.47
N PRO A 209 -20.47 -3.37 4.98
CA PRO A 209 -21.08 -2.14 4.51
C PRO A 209 -20.89 -1.91 3.00
N GLY A 210 -21.82 -1.18 2.39
CA GLY A 210 -21.68 -0.71 1.01
C GLY A 210 -20.58 0.33 0.85
N GLY A 211 -20.33 0.72 -0.39
CA GLY A 211 -19.43 1.81 -0.74
C GLY A 211 -20.08 2.73 -1.78
N ASP A 212 -19.41 3.84 -2.02
CA ASP A 212 -19.68 4.79 -3.10
C ASP A 212 -18.34 5.27 -3.64
N LYS A 213 -18.09 5.04 -4.94
CA LYS A 213 -16.80 5.33 -5.54
C LYS A 213 -16.50 6.83 -5.64
N VAL A 214 -17.53 7.67 -5.77
CA VAL A 214 -17.35 9.11 -5.88
C VAL A 214 -16.91 9.67 -4.52
N THR A 215 -17.62 9.29 -3.47
CA THR A 215 -17.25 9.61 -2.10
C THR A 215 -15.84 9.09 -1.78
N GLY A 216 -15.54 7.83 -2.11
CA GLY A 216 -14.22 7.25 -1.86
C GLY A 216 -13.08 8.00 -2.54
N MET A 217 -13.26 8.45 -3.79
CA MET A 217 -12.29 9.29 -4.50
C MET A 217 -12.09 10.66 -3.84
N GLN A 218 -13.17 11.28 -3.35
CA GLN A 218 -13.09 12.55 -2.63
C GLN A 218 -12.34 12.40 -1.30
N GLU A 219 -12.62 11.36 -0.55
CA GLU A 219 -11.97 11.04 0.73
C GLU A 219 -10.46 10.78 0.55
N MET A 220 -10.06 9.96 -0.42
CA MET A 220 -8.65 9.75 -0.75
C MET A 220 -7.96 11.05 -1.17
N THR A 221 -8.62 11.88 -1.98
CA THR A 221 -8.09 13.18 -2.40
C THR A 221 -7.96 14.14 -1.22
N ARG A 222 -8.89 14.09 -0.27
CA ARG A 222 -8.82 14.86 0.98
C ARG A 222 -7.59 14.47 1.81
N ALA A 223 -7.37 13.16 2.03
CA ALA A 223 -6.19 12.65 2.73
C ALA A 223 -4.89 13.04 2.01
N ARG A 224 -4.86 12.88 0.69
CA ARG A 224 -3.73 13.27 -0.16
C ARG A 224 -3.32 14.74 0.01
N ASN A 225 -4.29 15.64 0.10
CA ASN A 225 -4.04 17.08 0.12
C ASN A 225 -3.83 17.65 1.54
N GLY A 226 -4.44 17.04 2.54
CA GLY A 226 -4.45 17.54 3.92
C GLY A 226 -3.79 16.64 4.95
N GLY A 227 -3.43 15.41 4.58
CA GLY A 227 -2.75 14.46 5.47
C GLY A 227 -1.29 14.82 5.72
N GLN A 228 -0.76 14.33 6.83
CA GLN A 228 0.62 14.54 7.25
C GLN A 228 1.55 13.39 6.82
N LEU A 229 1.00 12.17 6.62
CA LEU A 229 1.76 10.94 6.40
C LEU A 229 1.45 10.27 5.06
N LEU A 230 0.17 10.20 4.64
CA LEU A 230 -0.28 9.26 3.61
C LEU A 230 -0.45 9.89 2.22
N ARG A 231 0.10 11.08 1.96
CA ARG A 231 0.04 11.72 0.65
C ARG A 231 0.56 10.82 -0.47
N ASP A 232 1.74 10.24 -0.28
CA ASP A 232 2.41 9.47 -1.32
C ASP A 232 1.81 8.07 -1.46
N GLU A 233 1.32 7.49 -0.36
CA GLU A 233 0.50 6.28 -0.42
C GLU A 233 -0.81 6.52 -1.18
N ALA A 234 -1.44 7.67 -0.97
CA ALA A 234 -2.63 8.06 -1.72
C ALA A 234 -2.32 8.22 -3.21
N ASP A 235 -1.23 8.88 -3.59
CA ASP A 235 -0.77 8.97 -4.99
C ASP A 235 -0.55 7.58 -5.59
N TYR A 236 0.06 6.67 -4.82
CA TYR A 236 0.30 5.29 -5.25
C TYR A 236 -0.99 4.50 -5.46
N GLN A 237 -1.96 4.59 -4.55
CA GLN A 237 -3.23 3.88 -4.69
C GLN A 237 -4.12 4.51 -5.78
N LEU A 238 -4.14 5.83 -5.89
CA LEU A 238 -4.90 6.54 -6.92
C LEU A 238 -4.41 6.19 -8.33
N HIS A 239 -3.09 6.01 -8.55
CA HIS A 239 -2.61 5.61 -9.88
C HIS A 239 -3.12 4.23 -10.28
N LEU A 240 -3.20 3.27 -9.35
CA LEU A 240 -3.76 1.93 -9.61
C LEU A 240 -5.25 2.01 -9.95
N ILE A 241 -6.00 2.82 -9.22
CA ILE A 241 -7.41 3.09 -9.48
C ILE A 241 -7.60 3.70 -10.87
N ASP A 242 -6.80 4.71 -11.20
CA ASP A 242 -6.85 5.39 -12.50
C ASP A 242 -6.54 4.45 -13.66
N LEU A 243 -5.60 3.51 -13.50
CA LEU A 243 -5.26 2.53 -14.53
C LEU A 243 -6.34 1.45 -14.68
N TRP A 244 -6.75 0.84 -13.59
CA TRP A 244 -7.51 -0.41 -13.65
C TRP A 244 -9.03 -0.20 -13.71
N TYR A 245 -9.51 0.89 -13.10
CA TYR A 245 -10.95 1.14 -12.96
C TYR A 245 -11.43 2.38 -13.71
N GLU A 246 -10.76 3.51 -13.55
CA GLU A 246 -11.21 4.77 -14.12
C GLU A 246 -10.73 5.01 -15.56
N LYS A 247 -9.82 4.16 -16.09
CA LYS A 247 -9.30 4.26 -17.46
C LYS A 247 -8.64 5.62 -17.77
N GLN A 248 -7.90 6.15 -16.80
CA GLN A 248 -7.22 7.44 -16.87
C GLN A 248 -5.68 7.29 -16.87
N PRO A 249 -5.08 6.63 -17.90
CA PRO A 249 -3.65 6.30 -17.84
C PRO A 249 -2.73 7.52 -17.81
N LYS A 250 -3.14 8.67 -18.35
CA LYS A 250 -2.34 9.91 -18.29
C LYS A 250 -2.27 10.43 -16.86
N ARG A 251 -3.41 10.46 -16.16
CA ARG A 251 -3.47 10.89 -14.75
C ARG A 251 -2.67 9.95 -13.85
N ALA A 252 -2.78 8.63 -14.08
CA ALA A 252 -1.96 7.64 -13.39
C ALA A 252 -0.46 7.88 -13.61
N LEU A 253 -0.04 8.15 -14.85
CA LEU A 253 1.34 8.46 -15.19
C LEU A 253 1.85 9.69 -14.46
N ASP A 254 1.05 10.77 -14.38
CA ASP A 254 1.43 11.99 -13.67
C ASP A 254 1.61 11.76 -12.17
N LEU A 255 0.75 10.94 -11.55
CA LEU A 255 0.88 10.55 -10.13
C LEU A 255 2.19 9.79 -9.89
N VAL A 256 2.50 8.79 -10.74
CA VAL A 256 3.73 8.00 -10.58
C VAL A 256 4.99 8.80 -10.88
N ARG A 257 4.94 9.73 -11.83
CA ARG A 257 6.05 10.67 -12.06
C ARG A 257 6.33 11.54 -10.85
N GLY A 258 5.26 12.05 -10.20
CA GLY A 258 5.40 12.77 -8.94
C GLY A 258 6.03 11.93 -7.83
N LEU A 259 5.66 10.66 -7.71
CA LEU A 259 6.27 9.72 -6.76
C LEU A 259 7.75 9.49 -7.09
N ARG A 260 8.10 9.23 -8.35
CA ARG A 260 9.48 9.06 -8.79
C ARG A 260 10.34 10.30 -8.50
N ASP A 261 9.80 11.49 -8.69
CA ASP A 261 10.54 12.73 -8.47
C ASP A 261 10.85 12.99 -6.98
N ARG A 262 9.96 12.55 -6.08
CA ARG A 262 10.16 12.62 -4.64
C ARG A 262 11.04 11.48 -4.11
N HIS A 263 10.95 10.28 -4.70
CA HIS A 263 11.57 9.04 -4.22
C HIS A 263 12.48 8.44 -5.31
N GLN A 264 13.53 9.19 -5.67
CA GLN A 264 14.39 8.89 -6.84
C GLN A 264 15.16 7.58 -6.70
N ARG A 265 15.43 7.11 -5.48
CA ARG A 265 16.15 5.85 -5.26
C ARG A 265 15.27 4.62 -5.41
N ASN A 266 13.93 4.77 -5.42
CA ASN A 266 13.03 3.65 -5.58
C ASN A 266 12.87 3.27 -7.06
N PRO A 267 13.43 2.13 -7.52
CA PRO A 267 13.38 1.73 -8.92
C PRO A 267 11.97 1.38 -9.38
N HIS A 268 11.06 1.06 -8.45
CA HIS A 268 9.69 0.64 -8.76
C HIS A 268 8.92 1.73 -9.50
N PHE A 269 9.04 2.98 -9.10
CA PHE A 269 8.29 4.06 -9.75
C PHE A 269 8.73 4.31 -11.20
N GLN A 270 10.04 4.25 -11.49
CA GLN A 270 10.52 4.38 -12.86
C GLN A 270 10.11 3.17 -13.72
N GLN A 271 10.08 1.97 -13.15
CA GLN A 271 9.54 0.77 -13.80
C GLN A 271 8.06 0.96 -14.14
N VAL A 272 7.23 1.39 -13.19
CA VAL A 272 5.78 1.59 -13.40
C VAL A 272 5.52 2.64 -14.47
N ILE A 273 6.30 3.72 -14.53
CA ILE A 273 6.23 4.71 -15.62
C ILE A 273 6.41 4.02 -16.99
N ALA A 274 7.46 3.22 -17.16
CA ALA A 274 7.73 2.52 -18.40
C ALA A 274 6.61 1.52 -18.77
N GLU A 275 6.05 0.83 -17.78
CA GLU A 275 4.94 -0.11 -17.98
C GLU A 275 3.64 0.60 -18.36
N ILE A 276 3.33 1.77 -17.78
CA ILE A 276 2.17 2.58 -18.17
C ILE A 276 2.31 3.08 -19.61
N GLU A 277 3.48 3.60 -19.97
CA GLU A 277 3.77 4.10 -21.32
C GLU A 277 3.61 2.98 -22.35
N ASP A 278 4.02 1.75 -22.03
CA ASP A 278 3.86 0.59 -22.89
C ASP A 278 2.41 0.06 -22.94
N ALA A 279 1.90 -0.40 -21.81
CA ALA A 279 0.69 -1.22 -21.76
C ALA A 279 -0.61 -0.40 -21.91
N TYR A 280 -0.61 0.87 -21.50
CA TYR A 280 -1.81 1.70 -21.47
C TYR A 280 -1.79 2.88 -22.44
N LEU A 281 -0.62 3.44 -22.72
CA LEU A 281 -0.47 4.55 -23.67
C LEU A 281 0.01 4.06 -25.04
N HIS A 282 0.49 2.83 -25.14
CA HIS A 282 1.03 2.23 -26.36
C HIS A 282 2.14 3.05 -27.01
N ASP A 283 2.92 3.77 -26.17
CA ASP A 283 4.08 4.57 -26.60
C ASP A 283 5.37 3.78 -26.36
N THR A 284 5.74 2.95 -27.34
CA THR A 284 6.96 2.15 -27.33
C THR A 284 8.22 2.99 -27.16
N ALA A 285 8.26 4.19 -27.78
CA ALA A 285 9.44 5.05 -27.70
C ALA A 285 9.59 5.70 -26.32
N ALA A 286 8.50 6.13 -25.69
CA ALA A 286 8.53 6.63 -24.32
C ALA A 286 8.94 5.54 -23.33
N SER A 287 8.30 4.37 -23.43
CA SER A 287 8.62 3.21 -22.60
C SER A 287 10.10 2.80 -22.73
N LEU A 288 10.64 2.74 -23.96
CA LEU A 288 12.06 2.44 -24.17
C LEU A 288 12.96 3.45 -23.45
N ARG A 289 12.68 4.74 -23.57
CA ARG A 289 13.44 5.78 -22.86
C ARG A 289 13.35 5.62 -21.35
N SER A 290 12.17 5.33 -20.83
CA SER A 290 11.95 5.12 -19.39
C SER A 290 12.72 3.91 -18.84
N TRP A 291 12.79 2.82 -19.60
CA TRP A 291 13.61 1.67 -19.26
C TRP A 291 15.12 1.96 -19.35
N GLN A 292 15.58 2.75 -20.32
CA GLN A 292 16.97 3.19 -20.43
C GLN A 292 17.38 4.06 -19.24
N LEU A 293 16.51 4.98 -18.80
CA LEU A 293 16.74 5.78 -17.58
C LEU A 293 16.91 4.89 -16.33
N LEU A 294 16.09 3.84 -16.20
CA LEU A 294 16.24 2.89 -15.11
C LEU A 294 17.57 2.11 -15.20
N LEU A 295 17.95 1.68 -16.40
CA LEU A 295 19.22 0.97 -16.63
C LEU A 295 20.43 1.84 -16.23
N ASP A 296 20.42 3.11 -16.64
CA ASP A 296 21.50 4.06 -16.35
C ASP A 296 21.56 4.39 -14.84
N ALA A 297 20.41 4.51 -14.19
CA ALA A 297 20.34 4.71 -12.75
C ALA A 297 20.85 3.48 -11.97
N ALA A 298 20.51 2.27 -12.42
CA ALA A 298 20.96 1.03 -11.83
C ALA A 298 22.47 0.82 -11.95
N ARG A 299 23.03 1.03 -13.15
CA ARG A 299 24.48 0.93 -13.42
C ARG A 299 25.30 1.95 -12.62
N ALA A 300 24.74 3.13 -12.40
CA ALA A 300 25.34 4.16 -11.57
C ALA A 300 25.09 3.97 -10.06
N ALA A 301 24.47 2.85 -9.65
CA ALA A 301 24.09 2.56 -8.26
C ALA A 301 23.27 3.69 -7.59
N ARG A 302 22.48 4.44 -8.37
CA ARG A 302 21.65 5.54 -7.87
C ARG A 302 20.29 5.09 -7.35
N VAL A 303 19.93 3.82 -7.56
CA VAL A 303 18.69 3.22 -7.09
C VAL A 303 18.94 2.07 -6.12
N ALA A 304 17.94 1.73 -5.33
CA ALA A 304 17.97 0.54 -4.48
C ALA A 304 18.00 -0.73 -5.33
N GLU A 305 18.58 -1.80 -4.79
CA GLU A 305 18.65 -3.12 -5.46
C GLU A 305 19.12 -2.98 -6.93
N PRO A 306 20.32 -2.40 -7.20
CA PRO A 306 20.70 -2.04 -8.55
C PRO A 306 20.79 -3.25 -9.51
N GLY A 307 21.16 -4.44 -9.02
CA GLY A 307 21.18 -5.66 -9.84
C GLY A 307 19.78 -6.10 -10.29
N LEU A 308 18.79 -6.00 -9.40
CA LEU A 308 17.38 -6.25 -9.71
C LEU A 308 16.86 -5.22 -10.73
N ALA A 309 17.14 -3.94 -10.51
CA ALA A 309 16.71 -2.85 -11.37
C ALA A 309 17.35 -2.94 -12.77
N GLU A 310 18.65 -3.24 -12.87
CA GLU A 310 19.33 -3.48 -14.14
C GLU A 310 18.69 -4.63 -14.92
N THR A 311 18.46 -5.75 -14.24
CA THR A 311 17.86 -6.93 -14.88
C THR A 311 16.47 -6.63 -15.44
N ARG A 312 15.63 -5.93 -14.68
CA ARG A 312 14.30 -5.51 -15.15
C ARG A 312 14.38 -4.56 -16.33
N ALA A 313 15.26 -3.57 -16.24
CA ALA A 313 15.46 -2.62 -17.30
C ALA A 313 15.90 -3.31 -18.61
N ARG A 314 16.81 -4.26 -18.54
CA ARG A 314 17.25 -5.03 -19.72
C ARG A 314 16.11 -5.83 -20.34
N LEU A 315 15.29 -6.51 -19.51
CA LEU A 315 14.12 -7.24 -19.99
C LEU A 315 13.08 -6.30 -20.62
N GLY A 316 12.85 -5.14 -20.01
CA GLY A 316 11.94 -4.12 -20.55
C GLY A 316 12.43 -3.51 -21.85
N ILE A 317 13.71 -3.14 -21.94
CA ILE A 317 14.36 -2.63 -23.18
C ILE A 317 14.22 -3.66 -24.28
N ALA A 318 14.56 -4.92 -24.02
CA ALA A 318 14.48 -5.99 -25.01
C ALA A 318 13.08 -6.13 -25.57
N LEU A 319 12.05 -6.02 -24.71
CA LEU A 319 10.65 -6.08 -25.14
C LEU A 319 10.30 -4.93 -26.11
N GLN A 320 10.75 -3.70 -25.82
CA GLN A 320 10.46 -2.55 -26.67
C GLN A 320 11.23 -2.60 -28.01
N LEU A 321 12.50 -3.00 -27.97
CA LEU A 321 13.34 -3.18 -29.17
C LEU A 321 12.79 -4.30 -30.07
N ASP A 322 12.31 -5.40 -29.52
CA ASP A 322 11.68 -6.47 -30.30
C ASP A 322 10.43 -6.00 -31.05
N ARG A 323 9.64 -5.08 -30.49
CA ARG A 323 8.46 -4.50 -31.17
C ARG A 323 8.84 -3.73 -32.45
N THR A 324 10.00 -3.13 -32.45
CA THR A 324 10.55 -2.39 -33.60
C THR A 324 11.51 -3.24 -34.47
N CYS A 325 11.58 -4.55 -34.19
CA CYS A 325 12.48 -5.49 -34.89
C CYS A 325 13.97 -5.16 -34.74
N ASP A 326 14.35 -4.41 -33.73
CA ASP A 326 15.76 -4.10 -33.45
C ASP A 326 16.50 -5.34 -32.93
N ALA A 327 17.62 -5.68 -33.55
CA ALA A 327 18.42 -6.84 -33.18
C ALA A 327 19.07 -6.72 -31.80
N ALA A 328 19.30 -5.50 -31.30
CA ALA A 328 19.87 -5.23 -29.98
C ALA A 328 19.01 -5.84 -28.83
N ALA A 329 17.75 -6.16 -29.07
CA ALA A 329 16.93 -6.93 -28.13
C ALA A 329 17.61 -8.22 -27.70
N ILE A 330 18.29 -8.92 -28.62
CA ILE A 330 18.99 -10.18 -28.35
C ILE A 330 20.15 -9.98 -27.37
N ASP A 331 20.91 -8.89 -27.52
CA ASP A 331 22.07 -8.62 -26.67
C ASP A 331 21.66 -8.33 -25.22
N HIS A 332 20.57 -7.57 -25.03
CA HIS A 332 20.01 -7.35 -23.70
C HIS A 332 19.58 -8.67 -23.02
N LEU A 333 18.91 -9.55 -23.75
CA LEU A 333 18.45 -10.84 -23.22
C LEU A 333 19.62 -11.79 -22.93
N ARG A 334 20.60 -11.90 -23.83
CA ARG A 334 21.80 -12.69 -23.63
C ARG A 334 22.61 -12.21 -22.41
N SER A 335 22.68 -10.89 -22.21
CA SER A 335 23.32 -10.31 -21.02
C SER A 335 22.66 -10.79 -19.71
N VAL A 336 21.33 -10.86 -19.66
CA VAL A 336 20.61 -11.40 -18.50
C VAL A 336 20.84 -12.90 -18.35
N ILE A 337 20.81 -13.66 -19.44
CA ILE A 337 21.04 -15.11 -19.43
C ILE A 337 22.45 -15.43 -18.94
N THR A 338 23.47 -14.72 -19.44
CA THR A 338 24.87 -14.92 -19.04
C THR A 338 25.10 -14.57 -17.56
N ALA A 339 24.46 -13.50 -17.08
CA ALA A 339 24.58 -13.07 -15.68
C ALA A 339 23.83 -14.00 -14.72
N ALA A 340 22.79 -14.69 -15.19
CA ALA A 340 21.91 -15.58 -14.40
C ALA A 340 21.56 -14.99 -13.02
N PRO A 341 20.99 -13.77 -12.94
CA PRO A 341 20.80 -13.07 -11.68
C PRO A 341 19.77 -13.75 -10.77
N PRO A 342 19.96 -13.72 -9.44
CA PRO A 342 19.01 -14.30 -8.50
C PRO A 342 17.71 -13.48 -8.37
N ALA A 343 17.72 -12.23 -8.80
CA ALA A 343 16.60 -11.29 -8.76
C ALA A 343 16.51 -10.48 -10.07
N PRO A 344 15.30 -10.09 -10.50
CA PRO A 344 14.00 -10.46 -9.92
C PRO A 344 13.67 -11.96 -10.07
N TYR A 345 12.76 -12.44 -9.25
CA TYR A 345 12.37 -13.86 -9.23
C TYR A 345 11.91 -14.35 -10.59
N GLY A 346 12.56 -15.39 -11.10
CA GLY A 346 12.30 -15.94 -12.43
C GLY A 346 12.93 -15.19 -13.60
N ALA A 347 13.83 -14.25 -13.37
CA ALA A 347 14.45 -13.43 -14.41
C ALA A 347 15.15 -14.24 -15.51
N LEU A 348 15.90 -15.28 -15.14
CA LEU A 348 16.58 -16.15 -16.10
C LEU A 348 15.58 -16.83 -17.03
N ALA A 349 14.54 -17.45 -16.49
CA ALA A 349 13.50 -18.10 -17.28
C ALA A 349 12.74 -17.10 -18.16
N GLN A 350 12.48 -15.90 -17.65
CA GLN A 350 11.86 -14.80 -18.39
C GLN A 350 12.72 -14.37 -19.58
N ALA A 351 14.05 -14.25 -19.39
CA ALA A 351 14.98 -13.88 -20.45
C ALA A 351 15.00 -14.93 -21.54
N HIS A 352 15.07 -16.21 -21.20
CA HIS A 352 14.98 -17.31 -22.17
C HIS A 352 13.63 -17.29 -22.95
N LEU A 353 12.51 -17.10 -22.24
CA LEU A 353 11.19 -17.01 -22.90
C LEU A 353 11.11 -15.83 -23.88
N GLN A 354 11.59 -14.65 -23.47
CA GLN A 354 11.59 -13.48 -24.36
C GLN A 354 12.55 -13.69 -25.56
N LEU A 355 13.75 -14.23 -25.34
CA LEU A 355 14.68 -14.54 -26.43
C LEU A 355 14.08 -15.52 -27.42
N ALA A 356 13.39 -16.55 -26.94
CA ALA A 356 12.68 -17.49 -27.80
C ALA A 356 11.64 -16.78 -28.68
N HIS A 357 10.85 -15.86 -28.13
CA HIS A 357 9.88 -15.08 -28.92
C HIS A 357 10.58 -14.19 -29.97
N VAL A 358 11.67 -13.52 -29.59
CA VAL A 358 12.46 -12.68 -30.50
C VAL A 358 12.98 -13.50 -31.69
N LEU A 359 13.55 -14.68 -31.43
CA LEU A 359 14.10 -15.57 -32.46
C LEU A 359 12.98 -16.16 -33.36
N ASP A 360 11.85 -16.53 -32.77
CA ASP A 360 10.69 -17.04 -33.50
C ASP A 360 10.14 -16.01 -34.50
N ARG A 361 10.03 -14.74 -34.10
CA ARG A 361 9.61 -13.63 -34.96
C ARG A 361 10.58 -13.35 -36.11
N ARG A 362 11.85 -13.76 -35.97
CA ARG A 362 12.91 -13.66 -37.01
C ARG A 362 13.00 -14.94 -37.88
N GLY A 363 12.12 -15.90 -37.66
CA GLY A 363 12.12 -17.17 -38.42
C GLY A 363 13.19 -18.17 -37.95
N GLN A 364 13.88 -17.92 -36.86
CA GLN A 364 14.93 -18.77 -36.28
C GLN A 364 14.32 -19.83 -35.34
N ARG A 365 13.41 -20.64 -35.87
CA ARG A 365 12.59 -21.56 -35.08
C ARG A 365 13.38 -22.61 -34.30
N ASN A 366 14.48 -23.11 -34.84
CA ASN A 366 15.31 -24.10 -34.14
C ASN A 366 15.93 -23.49 -32.86
N ASP A 367 16.49 -22.30 -32.98
CA ASP A 367 17.10 -21.57 -31.88
C ASP A 367 16.02 -21.15 -30.87
N ALA A 368 14.87 -20.65 -31.34
CA ALA A 368 13.72 -20.35 -30.50
C ALA A 368 13.28 -21.58 -29.69
N SER A 369 13.23 -22.76 -30.33
CA SER A 369 12.86 -24.01 -29.63
C SER A 369 13.86 -24.41 -28.55
N ALA A 370 15.14 -24.13 -28.73
CA ALA A 370 16.16 -24.33 -27.71
C ALA A 370 15.93 -23.42 -26.51
N GLU A 371 15.66 -22.13 -26.76
CA GLU A 371 15.39 -21.13 -25.73
C GLU A 371 14.08 -21.38 -24.99
N TYR A 372 13.01 -21.85 -25.66
CA TYR A 372 11.78 -22.28 -24.99
C TYR A 372 12.04 -23.45 -24.02
N ARG A 373 12.87 -24.43 -24.41
CA ARG A 373 13.25 -25.53 -23.51
C ARG A 373 14.05 -25.04 -22.31
N ALA A 374 14.96 -24.08 -22.52
CA ALA A 374 15.72 -23.45 -21.44
C ALA A 374 14.79 -22.67 -20.49
N ALA A 375 13.82 -21.93 -21.01
CA ALA A 375 12.82 -21.23 -20.18
C ALA A 375 12.00 -22.22 -19.30
N ILE A 376 11.66 -23.38 -19.84
CA ILE A 376 10.96 -24.43 -19.07
C ILE A 376 11.87 -25.02 -17.98
N ALA A 377 13.11 -25.28 -18.30
CA ALA A 377 14.09 -25.91 -17.38
C ALA A 377 14.49 -24.98 -16.23
N THR A 378 14.52 -23.66 -16.48
CA THR A 378 14.89 -22.63 -15.51
C THR A 378 13.69 -21.97 -14.84
N ALA A 379 12.46 -22.39 -15.14
CA ALA A 379 11.27 -21.84 -14.52
C ALA A 379 11.31 -21.99 -12.99
N PRO A 380 11.03 -20.93 -12.23
CA PRO A 380 11.15 -20.97 -10.78
C PRO A 380 10.06 -21.82 -10.14
N VAL A 381 10.29 -22.22 -8.89
CA VAL A 381 9.33 -23.02 -8.11
C VAL A 381 7.97 -22.30 -8.05
N GLY A 382 6.90 -23.01 -8.36
CA GLY A 382 5.53 -22.49 -8.41
C GLY A 382 5.19 -21.67 -9.65
N ASP A 383 6.17 -21.33 -10.48
CA ASP A 383 6.03 -20.60 -11.76
C ASP A 383 4.88 -19.53 -11.76
N PRO A 384 4.93 -18.54 -10.85
CA PRO A 384 3.82 -17.59 -10.68
C PRO A 384 3.57 -16.73 -11.92
N GLN A 385 4.54 -16.62 -12.80
CA GLN A 385 4.46 -15.90 -14.07
C GLN A 385 4.06 -16.81 -15.25
N GLN A 386 3.80 -18.11 -14.98
CA GLN A 386 3.42 -19.12 -15.95
C GLN A 386 4.42 -19.25 -17.13
N ILE A 387 5.71 -19.03 -16.88
CA ILE A 387 6.75 -19.02 -17.91
C ILE A 387 6.83 -20.37 -18.61
N ALA A 388 6.89 -21.46 -17.84
CA ALA A 388 6.96 -22.81 -18.41
C ALA A 388 5.71 -23.17 -19.23
N SER A 389 4.51 -22.77 -18.79
CA SER A 389 3.27 -23.04 -19.52
C SER A 389 3.19 -22.24 -20.81
N ARG A 390 3.61 -20.96 -20.79
CA ARG A 390 3.71 -20.08 -21.97
C ARG A 390 4.72 -20.60 -22.98
N ALA A 391 5.90 -21.04 -22.53
CA ALA A 391 6.92 -21.63 -23.39
C ALA A 391 6.41 -22.92 -24.07
N ARG A 392 5.77 -23.82 -23.31
CA ARG A 392 5.16 -25.05 -23.89
C ARG A 392 4.05 -24.72 -24.91
N ALA A 393 3.24 -23.71 -24.65
CA ALA A 393 2.20 -23.29 -25.58
C ALA A 393 2.81 -22.75 -26.88
N ALA A 394 3.83 -21.89 -26.80
CA ALA A 394 4.54 -21.35 -27.96
C ALA A 394 5.22 -22.45 -28.83
N MET A 395 5.82 -23.45 -28.17
CA MET A 395 6.41 -24.60 -28.92
C MET A 395 5.39 -25.40 -29.71
N ARG A 396 4.15 -25.51 -29.26
CA ARG A 396 3.08 -26.23 -29.93
C ARG A 396 2.36 -25.41 -31.01
N SER A 397 2.48 -24.10 -30.96
CA SER A 397 1.87 -23.22 -31.96
C SER A 397 2.63 -23.30 -33.28
N THR A 398 1.90 -23.10 -34.38
CA THR A 398 2.53 -22.86 -35.69
C THR A 398 3.47 -21.64 -35.54
N PRO A 399 4.66 -21.68 -36.17
CA PRO A 399 5.56 -20.54 -36.15
C PRO A 399 4.81 -19.25 -36.48
N SER A 400 5.02 -18.21 -35.71
CA SER A 400 4.50 -16.88 -36.01
C SER A 400 4.96 -16.51 -37.41
N ARG A 401 4.11 -15.84 -38.21
CA ARG A 401 4.54 -15.25 -39.47
C ARG A 401 5.81 -14.45 -39.20
N VAL A 402 6.87 -14.65 -39.99
CA VAL A 402 8.11 -13.86 -39.86
C VAL A 402 7.71 -12.39 -39.95
N VAL A 403 7.89 -11.67 -38.87
CA VAL A 403 7.51 -10.24 -38.73
C VAL A 403 8.73 -9.34 -38.91
N CYS A 404 9.87 -9.85 -38.48
CA CYS A 404 11.14 -9.13 -38.53
C CYS A 404 12.07 -9.86 -39.50
N ALA A 405 11.94 -9.57 -40.79
CA ALA A 405 12.91 -10.03 -41.78
C ALA A 405 14.26 -9.34 -41.49
N SER A 406 15.34 -10.11 -41.53
CA SER A 406 16.72 -9.66 -41.41
C SER A 406 17.14 -8.76 -42.59
#